data_1938479b2b67c045c90980e0d0780af3
#
_entry.id   1938479b2b67c045c90980e0d0780af3
#
_cell.length_a   1.000
_cell.length_b   1.000
_cell.length_c   1.000
_cell.angle_alpha   90.00
_cell.angle_beta   90.00
_cell.angle_gamma   90.00
#
_symmetry.space_group_name_H-M   'P 1'
#
loop_
_entity.id
_entity.type
_entity.pdbx_description
1 polymer ?
#
loop_
_entity_poly.entity_id
_entity_poly.type
_entity_poly.pdbx_seq_one_letter_code
_entity_poly.pdbx_strand_id
1 'polypeptide(L)'
;MAAKKLKILFVTSEIVPFVKTGGLADVSSALPQMLSELGHEVRIVIPKYGAVDDRKFKIHEIVRLKDLVVKIGDKDVMFSLKSCFLPGPRVRVQIYFLDNQEYFGSRNGLYVDPKTGKDYPDNDERFILLSRSVMELIIKLGWIPDVIHLNDWQCGLIPAYIKTLYKDQESFDKFKTLFTIHNLAYQGEFPASTFKKTELPKELESVSKGIMHNGKVNFMKSGLMFADVINTVSQTYANEIRTKEEFGEGLKDVLAKRKDSLYGIVNGIDKNVWNPEKDKQIPKTFSAKNIEDKLVNKKELAERFGLAYDEKIPIIGLISRLFDSKGFDLIQKAFNDLMKL
;
A
#
# COMPACT_ATOMS: atom_id res chain seq x y z
N MET A 1 -14.81 16.40 -24.01
CA MET A 1 -13.75 15.53 -24.55
C MET A 1 -13.71 14.26 -23.71
N ALA A 2 -13.71 13.06 -24.30
CA ALA A 2 -13.50 11.83 -23.56
C ALA A 2 -12.11 11.86 -22.91
N ALA A 3 -12.01 11.50 -21.63
CA ALA A 3 -10.73 11.45 -20.93
C ALA A 3 -9.77 10.47 -21.62
N LYS A 4 -8.50 10.84 -21.74
CA LYS A 4 -7.47 9.98 -22.35
C LYS A 4 -7.41 8.67 -21.57
N LYS A 5 -7.48 7.56 -22.28
CA LYS A 5 -7.28 6.23 -21.69
C LYS A 5 -5.81 6.04 -21.32
N LEU A 6 -5.53 5.74 -20.05
CA LEU A 6 -4.18 5.56 -19.52
C LEU A 6 -3.87 4.09 -19.26
N LYS A 7 -2.60 3.73 -19.40
CA LYS A 7 -2.00 2.49 -18.89
C LYS A 7 -1.38 2.78 -17.53
N ILE A 8 -1.85 2.09 -16.49
CA ILE A 8 -1.44 2.33 -15.11
C ILE A 8 -0.83 1.05 -14.54
N LEU A 9 0.42 1.13 -14.07
CA LEU A 9 1.06 0.09 -13.29
C LEU A 9 0.94 0.45 -11.81
N PHE A 10 0.14 -0.29 -11.07
CA PHE A 10 -0.09 -0.10 -9.65
C PHE A 10 0.82 -1.03 -8.85
N VAL A 11 1.74 -0.50 -8.07
CA VAL A 11 2.70 -1.27 -7.26
C VAL A 11 2.35 -1.14 -5.79
N THR A 12 2.20 -2.25 -5.10
CA THR A 12 1.79 -2.30 -3.70
C THR A 12 2.40 -3.50 -2.98
N SER A 13 2.44 -3.42 -1.66
CA SER A 13 2.86 -4.53 -0.80
C SER A 13 1.72 -5.36 -0.23
N GLU A 14 0.47 -4.86 -0.32
CA GLU A 14 -0.73 -5.53 0.21
C GLU A 14 -1.91 -5.33 -0.75
N ILE A 15 -2.77 -6.36 -0.87
CA ILE A 15 -4.03 -6.28 -1.61
C ILE A 15 -5.01 -7.36 -1.16
N VAL A 16 -6.26 -6.98 -0.94
CA VAL A 16 -7.38 -7.92 -0.70
C VAL A 16 -7.75 -8.59 -2.04
N PRO A 17 -8.04 -9.92 -2.07
CA PRO A 17 -8.20 -10.84 -0.95
C PRO A 17 -6.93 -11.66 -0.63
N PHE A 18 -5.78 -11.31 -1.17
CA PHE A 18 -4.55 -12.11 -1.05
C PHE A 18 -3.87 -11.95 0.31
N VAL A 19 -3.54 -10.71 0.67
CA VAL A 19 -2.90 -10.36 1.95
C VAL A 19 -3.32 -8.98 2.42
N LYS A 20 -3.44 -8.81 3.75
CA LYS A 20 -3.89 -7.57 4.39
C LYS A 20 -3.30 -7.43 5.79
N THR A 21 -2.73 -6.27 6.08
CA THR A 21 -2.40 -5.82 7.43
C THR A 21 -3.10 -4.51 7.81
N GLY A 22 -3.50 -3.72 6.81
CA GLY A 22 -4.12 -2.41 7.03
C GLY A 22 -5.02 -1.95 5.88
N GLY A 23 -5.36 -0.67 5.89
CA GLY A 23 -6.23 -0.03 4.89
C GLY A 23 -5.62 0.04 3.49
N LEU A 24 -4.28 -0.05 3.38
CA LEU A 24 -3.59 -0.10 2.10
C LEU A 24 -4.13 -1.25 1.22
N ALA A 25 -4.37 -2.42 1.80
CA ALA A 25 -4.86 -3.59 1.07
C ALA A 25 -6.26 -3.36 0.47
N ASP A 26 -7.15 -2.64 1.18
CA ASP A 26 -8.48 -2.30 0.68
C ASP A 26 -8.40 -1.32 -0.49
N VAL A 27 -7.59 -0.28 -0.36
CA VAL A 27 -7.35 0.71 -1.43
C VAL A 27 -6.73 0.04 -2.66
N SER A 28 -5.73 -0.84 -2.45
CA SER A 28 -5.03 -1.55 -3.52
C SER A 28 -5.95 -2.50 -4.29
N SER A 29 -7.04 -2.97 -3.68
CA SER A 29 -8.07 -3.75 -4.36
C SER A 29 -9.09 -2.87 -5.08
N ALA A 30 -9.64 -1.87 -4.40
CA ALA A 30 -10.77 -1.08 -4.91
C ALA A 30 -10.35 -0.08 -5.99
N LEU A 31 -9.27 0.69 -5.78
CA LEU A 31 -8.87 1.76 -6.68
C LEU A 31 -8.49 1.25 -8.09
N PRO A 32 -7.68 0.19 -8.26
CA PRO A 32 -7.39 -0.36 -9.58
C PRO A 32 -8.63 -0.83 -10.35
N GLN A 33 -9.61 -1.43 -9.65
CA GLN A 33 -10.87 -1.86 -10.26
C GLN A 33 -11.68 -0.64 -10.76
N MET A 34 -11.82 0.39 -9.92
CA MET A 34 -12.53 1.62 -10.29
C MET A 34 -11.85 2.34 -11.47
N LEU A 35 -10.53 2.44 -11.49
CA LEU A 35 -9.79 3.00 -12.60
C LEU A 35 -10.02 2.19 -13.90
N SER A 36 -10.09 0.87 -13.79
CA SER A 36 -10.41 0.01 -14.91
C SER A 36 -11.87 0.17 -15.39
N GLU A 37 -12.84 0.34 -14.48
CA GLU A 37 -14.23 0.66 -14.82
C GLU A 37 -14.36 2.02 -15.53
N LEU A 38 -13.50 2.98 -15.19
CA LEU A 38 -13.40 4.27 -15.90
C LEU A 38 -12.72 4.17 -17.29
N GLY A 39 -12.30 2.98 -17.67
CA GLY A 39 -11.75 2.69 -19.00
C GLY A 39 -10.22 2.73 -19.09
N HIS A 40 -9.49 2.89 -17.99
CA HIS A 40 -8.04 2.77 -17.97
C HIS A 40 -7.60 1.30 -18.03
N GLU A 41 -6.43 1.04 -18.62
CA GLU A 41 -5.78 -0.29 -18.53
C GLU A 41 -4.91 -0.33 -17.28
N VAL A 42 -5.32 -1.13 -16.27
CA VAL A 42 -4.61 -1.20 -15.00
C VAL A 42 -4.01 -2.58 -14.81
N ARG A 43 -2.74 -2.63 -14.41
CA ARG A 43 -2.03 -3.83 -13.98
C ARG A 43 -1.44 -3.61 -12.58
N ILE A 44 -1.33 -4.67 -11.79
CA ILE A 44 -0.86 -4.60 -10.41
C ILE A 44 0.40 -5.44 -10.25
N VAL A 45 1.33 -5.00 -9.41
CA VAL A 45 2.49 -5.79 -8.96
C VAL A 45 2.49 -5.86 -7.44
N ILE A 46 2.69 -7.06 -6.91
CA ILE A 46 2.75 -7.36 -5.48
C ILE A 46 3.74 -8.49 -5.19
N PRO A 47 4.42 -8.54 -4.04
CA PRO A 47 5.16 -9.73 -3.63
C PRO A 47 4.26 -10.95 -3.43
N LYS A 48 4.75 -12.12 -3.81
CA LYS A 48 4.08 -13.40 -3.54
C LYS A 48 4.48 -13.93 -2.16
N TYR A 49 3.76 -13.51 -1.15
CA TYR A 49 3.98 -14.01 0.22
C TYR A 49 3.53 -15.48 0.37
N GLY A 50 4.12 -16.18 1.33
CA GLY A 50 3.80 -17.58 1.62
C GLY A 50 2.31 -17.83 1.96
N ALA A 51 1.62 -16.81 2.47
CA ALA A 51 0.17 -16.87 2.73
C ALA A 51 -0.70 -16.88 1.46
N VAL A 52 -0.13 -16.58 0.29
CA VAL A 52 -0.89 -16.55 -0.98
C VAL A 52 -0.92 -17.93 -1.61
N ASP A 53 -2.09 -18.54 -1.67
CA ASP A 53 -2.32 -19.87 -2.23
C ASP A 53 -2.51 -19.81 -3.75
N ASP A 54 -1.56 -20.40 -4.50
CA ASP A 54 -1.56 -20.43 -5.96
C ASP A 54 -2.79 -21.17 -6.53
N ARG A 55 -3.22 -22.25 -5.89
CA ARG A 55 -4.35 -23.06 -6.37
C ARG A 55 -5.68 -22.34 -6.17
N LYS A 56 -5.87 -21.78 -4.95
CA LYS A 56 -7.07 -21.01 -4.60
C LYS A 56 -7.32 -19.84 -5.56
N PHE A 57 -6.26 -19.12 -5.91
CA PHE A 57 -6.35 -17.91 -6.74
C PHE A 57 -6.02 -18.15 -8.20
N LYS A 58 -5.76 -19.40 -8.61
CA LYS A 58 -5.40 -19.77 -9.99
C LYS A 58 -4.23 -18.92 -10.52
N ILE A 59 -3.16 -18.84 -9.71
CA ILE A 59 -1.95 -18.12 -10.06
C ILE A 59 -1.10 -18.99 -10.99
N HIS A 60 -0.70 -18.47 -12.14
CA HIS A 60 0.03 -19.18 -13.17
C HIS A 60 1.42 -18.59 -13.39
N GLU A 61 2.38 -19.44 -13.74
CA GLU A 61 3.69 -19.02 -14.22
C GLU A 61 3.58 -18.34 -15.58
N ILE A 62 4.47 -17.36 -15.82
CA ILE A 62 4.63 -16.69 -17.11
C ILE A 62 6.01 -17.05 -17.63
N VAL A 63 6.09 -17.92 -18.63
CA VAL A 63 7.35 -18.50 -19.13
C VAL A 63 8.43 -17.46 -19.40
N ARG A 64 8.10 -16.35 -20.06
CA ARG A 64 9.05 -15.26 -20.36
C ARG A 64 9.48 -14.42 -19.17
N LEU A 65 8.85 -14.59 -18.00
CA LEU A 65 9.12 -13.87 -16.76
C LEU A 65 9.63 -14.82 -15.66
N LYS A 66 10.19 -15.96 -16.06
CA LYS A 66 10.76 -16.98 -15.19
C LYS A 66 12.27 -16.78 -15.10
N ASP A 67 12.82 -17.10 -13.94
CA ASP A 67 14.25 -17.16 -13.65
C ASP A 67 15.00 -15.86 -14.04
N LEU A 68 14.37 -14.72 -13.77
CA LEU A 68 14.99 -13.40 -13.94
C LEU A 68 15.97 -13.16 -12.80
N VAL A 69 17.02 -12.39 -13.06
CA VAL A 69 18.07 -12.11 -12.09
C VAL A 69 18.24 -10.58 -11.95
N VAL A 70 18.33 -10.11 -10.72
CA VAL A 70 18.75 -8.74 -10.39
C VAL A 70 19.85 -8.75 -9.34
N LYS A 71 20.68 -7.72 -9.34
CA LYS A 71 21.67 -7.54 -8.27
C LYS A 71 21.06 -6.86 -7.05
N ILE A 72 21.49 -7.30 -5.86
CA ILE A 72 21.24 -6.65 -4.58
C ILE A 72 22.58 -6.62 -3.86
N GLY A 73 23.30 -5.49 -3.98
CA GLY A 73 24.68 -5.41 -3.59
C GLY A 73 25.55 -6.42 -4.34
N ASP A 74 26.25 -7.27 -3.61
CA ASP A 74 27.16 -8.27 -4.19
C ASP A 74 26.46 -9.59 -4.58
N LYS A 75 25.12 -9.69 -4.39
CA LYS A 75 24.36 -10.92 -4.65
C LYS A 75 23.59 -10.83 -5.96
N ASP A 76 23.61 -11.90 -6.74
CA ASP A 76 22.67 -12.13 -7.83
C ASP A 76 21.43 -12.83 -7.26
N VAL A 77 20.28 -12.18 -7.32
CA VAL A 77 19.02 -12.70 -6.75
C VAL A 77 18.09 -13.10 -7.88
N MET A 78 17.76 -14.39 -7.93
CA MET A 78 16.84 -14.97 -8.90
C MET A 78 15.41 -14.81 -8.42
N PHE A 79 14.49 -14.45 -9.33
CA PHE A 79 13.06 -14.39 -9.07
C PHE A 79 12.25 -14.71 -10.33
N SER A 80 10.98 -15.01 -10.15
CA SER A 80 10.03 -15.16 -11.24
C SER A 80 8.82 -14.29 -11.02
N LEU A 81 8.04 -14.04 -12.07
CA LEU A 81 6.77 -13.35 -11.96
C LEU A 81 5.65 -14.30 -12.39
N LYS A 82 4.70 -14.49 -11.50
CA LYS A 82 3.45 -15.24 -11.73
C LYS A 82 2.29 -14.28 -11.92
N SER A 83 1.16 -14.74 -12.40
CA SER A 83 0.01 -13.88 -12.66
C SER A 83 -1.31 -14.56 -12.44
N CYS A 84 -2.30 -13.78 -11.99
CA CYS A 84 -3.72 -14.08 -12.10
C CYS A 84 -4.51 -12.78 -12.34
N PHE A 85 -5.84 -12.89 -12.33
CA PHE A 85 -6.71 -11.71 -12.30
C PHE A 85 -7.20 -11.44 -10.89
N LEU A 86 -7.32 -10.15 -10.54
CA LEU A 86 -7.95 -9.74 -9.29
C LEU A 86 -9.40 -10.26 -9.26
N PRO A 87 -9.79 -11.00 -8.22
CA PRO A 87 -11.17 -11.43 -8.08
C PRO A 87 -12.13 -10.24 -7.99
N GLY A 88 -13.12 -10.21 -8.86
CA GLY A 88 -14.12 -9.15 -8.89
C GLY A 88 -15.18 -9.41 -9.97
N PRO A 89 -16.40 -8.86 -9.82
CA PRO A 89 -17.51 -9.21 -10.69
C PRO A 89 -17.54 -8.47 -12.03
N ARG A 90 -16.81 -7.37 -12.18
CA ARG A 90 -17.03 -6.44 -13.30
C ARG A 90 -15.85 -6.28 -14.26
N VAL A 91 -14.63 -6.20 -13.77
CA VAL A 91 -13.44 -5.90 -14.58
C VAL A 91 -12.33 -6.90 -14.30
N ARG A 92 -11.52 -7.16 -15.32
CA ARG A 92 -10.35 -8.03 -15.21
C ARG A 92 -9.09 -7.19 -15.05
N VAL A 93 -8.66 -6.96 -13.81
CA VAL A 93 -7.37 -6.33 -13.51
C VAL A 93 -6.32 -7.42 -13.34
N GLN A 94 -5.28 -7.41 -14.15
CA GLN A 94 -4.19 -8.38 -14.08
C GLN A 94 -3.24 -8.04 -12.94
N ILE A 95 -2.89 -9.07 -12.15
CA ILE A 95 -1.91 -8.97 -11.07
C ILE A 95 -0.69 -9.81 -11.42
N TYR A 96 0.50 -9.24 -11.20
CA TYR A 96 1.78 -9.91 -11.23
C TYR A 96 2.30 -10.10 -9.81
N PHE A 97 2.69 -11.32 -9.48
CA PHE A 97 3.25 -11.69 -8.20
C PHE A 97 4.75 -11.89 -8.34
N LEU A 98 5.53 -11.11 -7.60
CA LEU A 98 6.96 -11.34 -7.45
C LEU A 98 7.17 -12.61 -6.62
N ASP A 99 7.59 -13.69 -7.26
CA ASP A 99 7.85 -14.99 -6.65
C ASP A 99 9.35 -15.19 -6.39
N ASN A 100 9.70 -15.20 -5.12
CA ASN A 100 11.00 -15.57 -4.61
C ASN A 100 10.79 -16.26 -3.25
N GLN A 101 11.26 -17.50 -3.14
CA GLN A 101 11.01 -18.33 -1.95
C GLN A 101 11.76 -17.80 -0.71
N GLU A 102 13.00 -17.35 -0.88
CA GLU A 102 13.84 -16.90 0.23
C GLU A 102 13.24 -15.66 0.91
N TYR A 103 12.89 -14.63 0.13
CA TYR A 103 12.44 -13.35 0.67
C TYR A 103 10.94 -13.28 0.98
N PHE A 104 10.11 -14.04 0.25
CA PHE A 104 8.65 -13.91 0.37
C PHE A 104 7.93 -15.25 0.59
N GLY A 105 8.22 -16.25 -0.21
CA GLY A 105 7.43 -17.49 -0.26
C GLY A 105 7.51 -18.34 1.01
N SER A 106 8.66 -18.38 1.68
CA SER A 106 8.87 -19.12 2.93
C SER A 106 8.38 -18.39 4.18
N ARG A 107 7.84 -17.16 4.04
CA ARG A 107 7.51 -16.29 5.17
C ARG A 107 6.01 -16.13 5.37
N ASN A 108 5.57 -16.26 6.62
CA ASN A 108 4.15 -16.18 6.98
C ASN A 108 3.70 -14.74 7.25
N GLY A 109 4.61 -13.85 7.60
CA GLY A 109 4.32 -12.43 7.81
C GLY A 109 4.71 -11.57 6.60
N LEU A 110 4.05 -10.42 6.46
CA LEU A 110 4.36 -9.48 5.37
C LEU A 110 5.66 -8.70 5.67
N TYR A 111 5.77 -8.14 6.85
CA TYR A 111 6.88 -7.27 7.28
C TYR A 111 7.53 -7.78 8.55
N VAL A 112 6.72 -8.37 9.42
CA VAL A 112 7.05 -8.82 10.77
C VAL A 112 6.99 -10.33 10.80
N ASP A 113 7.95 -10.97 11.44
CA ASP A 113 7.88 -12.39 11.74
C ASP A 113 6.83 -12.64 12.84
N PRO A 114 5.73 -13.36 12.55
CA PRO A 114 4.66 -13.61 13.50
C PRO A 114 5.11 -14.35 14.77
N LYS A 115 6.25 -15.07 14.70
CA LYS A 115 6.78 -15.84 15.85
C LYS A 115 7.51 -14.95 16.86
N THR A 116 8.20 -13.92 16.37
CA THR A 116 9.03 -13.05 17.19
C THR A 116 8.40 -11.68 17.45
N GLY A 117 7.43 -11.29 16.65
CA GLY A 117 6.84 -9.94 16.65
C GLY A 117 7.79 -8.84 16.15
N LYS A 118 8.95 -9.20 15.58
CA LYS A 118 9.96 -8.26 15.08
C LYS A 118 9.96 -8.22 13.56
N ASP A 119 10.38 -7.09 13.02
CA ASP A 119 10.61 -6.94 11.59
C ASP A 119 11.62 -7.99 11.09
N TYR A 120 11.42 -8.48 9.87
CA TYR A 120 12.41 -9.31 9.22
C TYR A 120 13.70 -8.49 9.00
N PRO A 121 14.87 -9.02 9.39
CA PRO A 121 16.13 -8.28 9.35
C PRO A 121 16.59 -7.91 7.94
N ASP A 122 16.04 -8.57 6.94
CA ASP A 122 16.32 -8.40 5.51
C ASP A 122 15.19 -7.68 4.75
N ASN A 123 14.33 -6.95 5.45
CA ASN A 123 13.28 -6.16 4.79
C ASN A 123 13.84 -5.15 3.78
N ASP A 124 15.06 -4.67 3.96
CA ASP A 124 15.75 -3.85 2.97
C ASP A 124 15.94 -4.61 1.64
N GLU A 125 16.52 -5.80 1.66
CA GLU A 125 16.75 -6.62 0.47
C GLU A 125 15.44 -7.04 -0.20
N ARG A 126 14.43 -7.39 0.59
CA ARG A 126 13.09 -7.76 0.12
C ARG A 126 12.44 -6.66 -0.73
N PHE A 127 12.49 -5.43 -0.28
CA PHE A 127 11.85 -4.32 -0.99
C PHE A 127 12.76 -3.65 -2.03
N ILE A 128 14.07 -3.85 -1.96
CA ILE A 128 14.98 -3.65 -3.10
C ILE A 128 14.60 -4.63 -4.22
N LEU A 129 14.40 -5.92 -3.92
CA LEU A 129 13.98 -6.92 -4.91
C LEU A 129 12.65 -6.54 -5.56
N LEU A 130 11.64 -6.12 -4.76
CA LEU A 130 10.37 -5.64 -5.32
C LEU A 130 10.60 -4.50 -6.30
N SER A 131 11.39 -3.51 -5.91
CA SER A 131 11.63 -2.32 -6.73
C SER A 131 12.35 -2.65 -8.04
N ARG A 132 13.34 -3.53 -8.00
CA ARG A 132 14.08 -3.99 -9.17
C ARG A 132 13.22 -4.87 -10.09
N SER A 133 12.39 -5.75 -9.50
CA SER A 133 11.52 -6.63 -10.27
C SER A 133 10.46 -5.88 -11.09
N VAL A 134 10.01 -4.72 -10.61
CA VAL A 134 9.10 -3.85 -11.37
C VAL A 134 9.76 -3.34 -12.64
N MET A 135 11.03 -2.97 -12.59
CA MET A 135 11.78 -2.52 -13.77
C MET A 135 11.92 -3.66 -14.79
N GLU A 136 12.32 -4.84 -14.34
CA GLU A 136 12.44 -6.02 -15.20
C GLU A 136 11.08 -6.43 -15.81
N LEU A 137 9.99 -6.32 -15.04
CA LEU A 137 8.64 -6.57 -15.56
C LEU A 137 8.32 -5.66 -16.74
N ILE A 138 8.54 -4.34 -16.62
CA ILE A 138 8.26 -3.37 -17.68
C ILE A 138 9.07 -3.70 -18.93
N ILE A 139 10.38 -3.97 -18.77
CA ILE A 139 11.29 -4.31 -19.87
C ILE A 139 10.85 -5.59 -20.56
N LYS A 140 10.65 -6.67 -19.81
CA LYS A 140 10.35 -8.01 -20.36
C LYS A 140 8.95 -8.12 -20.98
N LEU A 141 7.98 -7.37 -20.44
CA LEU A 141 6.64 -7.33 -21.02
C LEU A 141 6.57 -6.49 -22.31
N GLY A 142 7.44 -5.48 -22.44
CA GLY A 142 7.29 -4.48 -23.49
C GLY A 142 5.98 -3.68 -23.37
N TRP A 143 5.38 -3.70 -22.17
CA TRP A 143 4.18 -2.93 -21.86
C TRP A 143 4.57 -1.69 -21.07
N ILE A 144 4.60 -0.57 -21.73
CA ILE A 144 5.02 0.70 -21.15
C ILE A 144 3.79 1.38 -20.53
N PRO A 145 3.76 1.64 -19.21
CA PRO A 145 2.69 2.39 -18.58
C PRO A 145 2.77 3.88 -18.93
N ASP A 146 1.64 4.60 -18.85
CA ASP A 146 1.64 6.08 -18.81
C ASP A 146 1.96 6.57 -17.36
N VAL A 147 1.52 5.80 -16.35
CA VAL A 147 1.71 6.11 -14.92
C VAL A 147 2.12 4.86 -14.16
N ILE A 148 3.13 5.00 -13.30
CA ILE A 148 3.44 4.02 -12.25
C ILE A 148 2.95 4.60 -10.91
N HIS A 149 1.93 3.96 -10.35
CA HIS A 149 1.34 4.33 -9.06
C HIS A 149 1.97 3.49 -7.94
N LEU A 150 2.72 4.12 -7.09
CA LEU A 150 3.56 3.53 -6.04
C LEU A 150 2.93 3.77 -4.67
N ASN A 151 2.90 2.76 -3.82
CA ASN A 151 2.22 2.83 -2.54
C ASN A 151 3.16 2.56 -1.37
N ASP A 152 3.35 3.53 -0.51
CA ASP A 152 4.18 3.53 0.69
C ASP A 152 5.67 3.21 0.47
N TRP A 153 6.42 3.14 1.55
CA TRP A 153 7.88 3.01 1.57
C TRP A 153 8.40 1.77 0.84
N GLN A 154 7.61 0.70 0.80
CA GLN A 154 7.97 -0.55 0.12
C GLN A 154 8.26 -0.35 -1.38
N CYS A 155 7.68 0.69 -1.97
CA CYS A 155 7.85 1.05 -3.37
C CYS A 155 8.76 2.28 -3.55
N GLY A 156 9.33 2.80 -2.47
CA GLY A 156 9.99 4.11 -2.44
C GLY A 156 11.27 4.21 -3.28
N LEU A 157 11.95 3.11 -3.55
CA LEU A 157 13.16 3.11 -4.37
C LEU A 157 12.88 3.21 -5.89
N ILE A 158 11.67 2.83 -6.33
CA ILE A 158 11.33 2.77 -7.75
C ILE A 158 11.57 4.10 -8.49
N PRO A 159 11.13 5.27 -7.99
CA PRO A 159 11.39 6.53 -8.67
C PRO A 159 12.88 6.89 -8.79
N ALA A 160 13.67 6.54 -7.77
CA ALA A 160 15.13 6.75 -7.81
C ALA A 160 15.77 5.84 -8.87
N TYR A 161 15.40 4.58 -8.97
CA TYR A 161 15.87 3.66 -9.99
C TYR A 161 15.57 4.14 -11.40
N ILE A 162 14.36 4.60 -11.66
CA ILE A 162 13.95 5.15 -12.96
C ILE A 162 14.83 6.33 -13.36
N LYS A 163 15.15 7.22 -12.42
CA LYS A 163 15.94 8.44 -12.67
C LYS A 163 17.46 8.22 -12.67
N THR A 164 17.92 7.01 -12.31
CA THR A 164 19.35 6.70 -12.22
C THR A 164 19.73 5.46 -13.04
N LEU A 165 19.61 4.26 -12.45
CA LEU A 165 20.07 3.00 -13.07
C LEU A 165 19.36 2.67 -14.38
N TYR A 166 18.11 3.09 -14.53
CA TYR A 166 17.29 2.81 -15.71
C TYR A 166 17.00 4.06 -16.56
N LYS A 167 17.69 5.19 -16.30
CA LYS A 167 17.44 6.48 -17.01
C LYS A 167 17.61 6.38 -18.52
N ASP A 168 18.55 5.55 -18.97
CA ASP A 168 18.87 5.36 -20.39
C ASP A 168 18.12 4.17 -21.02
N GLN A 169 17.24 3.51 -20.25
CA GLN A 169 16.40 2.43 -20.74
C GLN A 169 15.33 2.98 -21.66
N GLU A 170 15.18 2.38 -22.84
CA GLU A 170 14.19 2.79 -23.83
C GLU A 170 12.79 2.91 -23.24
N SER A 171 12.12 4.02 -23.52
CA SER A 171 10.76 4.34 -23.08
C SER A 171 10.58 4.64 -21.59
N PHE A 172 11.62 4.67 -20.77
CA PHE A 172 11.49 5.01 -19.34
C PHE A 172 11.31 6.52 -19.09
N ASP A 173 11.52 7.33 -20.10
CA ASP A 173 11.21 8.76 -20.12
C ASP A 173 9.72 9.07 -20.37
N LYS A 174 8.93 8.09 -20.83
CA LYS A 174 7.56 8.28 -21.31
C LYS A 174 6.50 8.24 -20.21
N PHE A 175 6.78 7.60 -19.07
CA PHE A 175 5.82 7.49 -17.99
C PHE A 175 6.14 8.45 -16.81
N LYS A 176 5.13 8.68 -15.99
CA LYS A 176 5.22 9.47 -14.76
C LYS A 176 5.01 8.58 -13.54
N THR A 177 5.58 9.01 -12.42
CA THR A 177 5.44 8.31 -11.14
C THR A 177 4.52 9.09 -10.21
N LEU A 178 3.52 8.40 -9.66
CA LEU A 178 2.67 8.88 -8.55
C LEU A 178 3.02 8.07 -7.30
N PHE A 179 3.41 8.75 -6.24
CA PHE A 179 3.76 8.13 -4.96
C PHE A 179 2.73 8.48 -3.89
N THR A 180 2.05 7.47 -3.36
CA THR A 180 1.02 7.64 -2.32
C THR A 180 1.58 7.32 -0.94
N ILE A 181 1.44 8.27 -0.02
CA ILE A 181 1.71 8.10 1.41
C ILE A 181 0.39 7.69 2.10
N HIS A 182 0.30 6.44 2.55
CA HIS A 182 -0.82 5.98 3.38
C HIS A 182 -0.58 6.26 4.86
N ASN A 183 0.66 6.09 5.33
CA ASN A 183 1.06 6.44 6.68
C ASN A 183 2.55 6.81 6.74
N LEU A 184 2.85 8.08 6.99
CA LEU A 184 4.22 8.61 7.01
C LEU A 184 5.06 8.09 8.20
N ALA A 185 4.43 7.59 9.26
CA ALA A 185 5.14 7.01 10.40
C ALA A 185 5.92 5.72 10.04
N TYR A 186 5.54 5.03 8.97
CA TYR A 186 6.26 3.86 8.46
C TYR A 186 7.11 4.27 7.26
N GLN A 187 8.43 4.31 7.46
CA GLN A 187 9.35 4.92 6.48
C GLN A 187 10.28 3.95 5.77
N GLY A 188 10.38 2.70 6.25
CA GLY A 188 11.39 1.78 5.73
C GLY A 188 12.79 2.32 5.96
N GLU A 189 13.13 2.52 7.23
CA GLU A 189 14.45 2.95 7.67
C GLU A 189 15.37 1.76 7.92
N PHE A 190 16.52 1.78 7.28
CA PHE A 190 17.50 0.69 7.34
C PHE A 190 18.90 1.22 7.65
N PRO A 191 19.82 0.39 8.17
CA PRO A 191 21.21 0.79 8.41
C PRO A 191 21.85 1.45 7.19
N ALA A 192 22.80 2.36 7.40
CA ALA A 192 23.49 3.03 6.30
C ALA A 192 24.17 2.05 5.31
N SER A 193 24.60 0.87 5.80
CA SER A 193 25.16 -0.20 4.97
C SER A 193 24.19 -0.73 3.90
N THR A 194 22.89 -0.56 4.07
CA THR A 194 21.86 -0.89 3.07
C THR A 194 22.04 -0.08 1.79
N PHE A 195 22.64 1.13 1.86
CA PHE A 195 22.84 1.93 0.67
C PHE A 195 23.61 1.17 -0.42
N LYS A 196 24.68 0.46 -0.04
CA LYS A 196 25.46 -0.37 -0.98
C LYS A 196 24.60 -1.45 -1.65
N LYS A 197 23.61 -2.00 -0.94
CA LYS A 197 22.71 -3.03 -1.49
C LYS A 197 21.77 -2.48 -2.56
N THR A 198 21.47 -1.17 -2.53
CA THR A 198 20.57 -0.54 -3.51
C THR A 198 21.21 -0.38 -4.88
N GLU A 199 22.55 -0.38 -4.98
CA GLU A 199 23.32 -0.07 -6.20
C GLU A 199 23.02 1.32 -6.79
N LEU A 200 22.37 2.20 -6.03
CA LEU A 200 22.17 3.58 -6.44
C LEU A 200 23.49 4.33 -6.54
N PRO A 201 23.59 5.32 -7.45
CA PRO A 201 24.77 6.16 -7.57
C PRO A 201 25.16 6.82 -6.24
N LYS A 202 26.49 6.90 -5.96
CA LYS A 202 27.01 7.34 -4.66
C LYS A 202 26.57 8.75 -4.26
N GLU A 203 26.30 9.62 -5.20
CA GLU A 203 25.76 10.96 -4.94
C GLU A 203 24.41 10.96 -4.20
N LEU A 204 23.66 9.84 -4.27
CA LEU A 204 22.42 9.64 -3.53
C LEU A 204 22.63 9.12 -2.11
N GLU A 205 23.87 8.78 -1.71
CA GLU A 205 24.27 8.58 -0.32
C GLU A 205 24.40 9.94 0.38
N SER A 206 23.32 10.70 0.40
CA SER A 206 23.31 12.09 0.82
C SER A 206 22.01 12.41 1.57
N VAL A 207 22.13 13.24 2.60
CA VAL A 207 20.97 13.75 3.35
C VAL A 207 20.22 14.81 2.55
N SER A 208 20.90 15.67 1.83
CA SER A 208 20.29 16.80 1.13
C SER A 208 19.75 16.46 -0.26
N LYS A 209 20.44 15.57 -0.99
CA LYS A 209 20.14 15.25 -2.40
C LYS A 209 19.70 13.80 -2.63
N GLY A 210 19.79 12.97 -1.60
CA GLY A 210 19.59 11.52 -1.71
C GLY A 210 18.65 10.95 -0.66
N ILE A 211 18.85 9.67 -0.39
CA ILE A 211 17.95 8.84 0.39
C ILE A 211 18.38 8.64 1.85
N MET A 212 19.47 9.28 2.29
CA MET A 212 19.91 9.21 3.69
C MET A 212 19.09 10.14 4.58
N HIS A 213 18.68 9.64 5.75
CA HIS A 213 17.97 10.39 6.77
C HIS A 213 18.42 9.91 8.15
N ASN A 214 18.82 10.83 9.05
CA ASN A 214 19.27 10.51 10.41
C ASN A 214 20.28 9.36 10.49
N GLY A 215 21.26 9.33 9.58
CA GLY A 215 22.29 8.28 9.52
C GLY A 215 21.82 6.92 8.97
N LYS A 216 20.59 6.84 8.49
CA LYS A 216 19.99 5.63 7.91
C LYS A 216 19.61 5.84 6.45
N VAL A 217 19.46 4.75 5.71
CA VAL A 217 18.76 4.73 4.42
C VAL A 217 17.26 4.77 4.69
N ASN A 218 16.53 5.65 3.99
CA ASN A 218 15.10 5.82 4.19
C ASN A 218 14.36 5.70 2.84
N PHE A 219 13.59 4.63 2.67
CA PHE A 219 12.90 4.33 1.42
C PHE A 219 11.71 5.26 1.15
N MET A 220 10.97 5.66 2.21
CA MET A 220 9.91 6.67 2.09
C MET A 220 10.49 7.97 1.52
N LYS A 221 11.61 8.44 2.09
CA LYS A 221 12.29 9.64 1.61
C LYS A 221 12.69 9.53 0.14
N SER A 222 13.16 8.36 -0.31
CA SER A 222 13.46 8.12 -1.72
C SER A 222 12.23 8.36 -2.60
N GLY A 223 11.07 7.81 -2.23
CA GLY A 223 9.81 8.05 -2.93
C GLY A 223 9.45 9.53 -2.99
N LEU A 224 9.56 10.24 -1.84
CA LEU A 224 9.27 11.67 -1.74
C LEU A 224 10.20 12.54 -2.58
N MET A 225 11.48 12.21 -2.65
CA MET A 225 12.48 12.98 -3.37
C MET A 225 12.37 12.81 -4.89
N PHE A 226 12.09 11.60 -5.35
CA PHE A 226 12.26 11.23 -6.76
C PHE A 226 10.96 11.01 -7.54
N ALA A 227 9.80 10.82 -6.90
CA ALA A 227 8.53 10.73 -7.62
C ALA A 227 8.15 12.04 -8.32
N ASP A 228 7.44 11.97 -9.45
CA ASP A 228 6.98 13.16 -10.15
C ASP A 228 5.86 13.86 -9.37
N VAL A 229 4.90 13.09 -8.88
CA VAL A 229 3.77 13.57 -8.06
C VAL A 229 3.66 12.74 -6.80
N ILE A 230 3.26 13.39 -5.70
CA ILE A 230 3.03 12.75 -4.40
C ILE A 230 1.59 13.01 -4.00
N ASN A 231 0.94 12.01 -3.44
CA ASN A 231 -0.32 12.25 -2.74
C ASN A 231 -0.36 11.53 -1.39
N THR A 232 -1.26 11.98 -0.53
CA THR A 232 -1.64 11.29 0.70
C THR A 232 -3.15 11.20 0.81
N VAL A 233 -3.65 10.45 1.77
CA VAL A 233 -5.05 10.03 1.89
C VAL A 233 -5.97 11.03 2.60
N SER A 234 -5.53 12.28 2.78
CA SER A 234 -6.31 13.36 3.38
C SER A 234 -5.79 14.73 2.94
N GLN A 235 -6.69 15.67 2.63
CA GLN A 235 -6.32 17.04 2.31
C GLN A 235 -5.69 17.77 3.52
N THR A 236 -6.27 17.58 4.69
CA THR A 236 -5.75 18.14 5.95
C THR A 236 -4.36 17.55 6.24
N TYR A 237 -4.23 16.24 6.15
CA TYR A 237 -2.97 15.56 6.39
C TYR A 237 -1.86 15.98 5.40
N ALA A 238 -2.17 16.19 4.14
CA ALA A 238 -1.22 16.73 3.16
C ALA A 238 -0.65 18.11 3.59
N ASN A 239 -1.45 18.93 4.27
CA ASN A 239 -0.97 20.19 4.83
C ASN A 239 -0.17 19.98 6.13
N GLU A 240 -0.66 19.13 7.03
CA GLU A 240 -0.04 18.88 8.33
C GLU A 240 1.37 18.30 8.20
N ILE A 241 1.57 17.26 7.40
CA ILE A 241 2.88 16.58 7.25
C ILE A 241 3.97 17.47 6.67
N ARG A 242 3.62 18.57 5.97
CA ARG A 242 4.59 19.53 5.40
C ARG A 242 4.77 20.79 6.23
N THR A 243 3.90 21.04 7.23
CA THR A 243 3.91 22.30 8.01
C THR A 243 4.15 22.11 9.49
N LYS A 244 3.74 20.96 10.06
CA LYS A 244 3.83 20.69 11.49
C LYS A 244 4.85 19.58 11.76
N GLU A 245 5.75 19.81 12.73
CA GLU A 245 6.81 18.88 13.07
C GLU A 245 6.27 17.54 13.57
N GLU A 246 5.24 17.58 14.41
CA GLU A 246 4.59 16.42 15.02
C GLU A 246 3.99 15.42 14.02
N PHE A 247 3.58 15.91 12.83
CA PHE A 247 3.01 15.06 11.77
C PHE A 247 4.01 14.74 10.66
N GLY A 248 5.11 15.50 10.59
CA GLY A 248 6.12 15.37 9.53
C GLY A 248 7.06 14.19 9.71
N GLU A 249 7.03 13.51 10.88
CA GLU A 249 7.83 12.32 11.18
C GLU A 249 9.32 12.47 10.76
N GLY A 250 9.89 13.67 10.98
CA GLY A 250 11.23 14.04 10.56
C GLY A 250 11.41 14.35 9.06
N LEU A 251 10.39 14.17 8.22
CA LEU A 251 10.44 14.44 6.76
C LEU A 251 9.69 15.72 6.35
N LYS A 252 9.26 16.54 7.31
CA LYS A 252 8.54 17.79 7.08
C LYS A 252 9.22 18.68 6.03
N ASP A 253 10.52 18.90 6.16
CA ASP A 253 11.25 19.79 5.26
C ASP A 253 11.38 19.24 3.82
N VAL A 254 11.44 17.91 3.68
CA VAL A 254 11.39 17.24 2.37
C VAL A 254 10.03 17.49 1.73
N LEU A 255 8.95 17.31 2.49
CA LEU A 255 7.57 17.50 2.01
C LEU A 255 7.26 18.98 1.74
N ALA A 256 7.78 19.90 2.55
CA ALA A 256 7.64 21.35 2.32
C ALA A 256 8.25 21.79 0.98
N LYS A 257 9.40 21.22 0.60
CA LYS A 257 10.02 21.47 -0.72
C LYS A 257 9.22 20.89 -1.89
N ARG A 258 8.35 19.92 -1.62
CA ARG A 258 7.49 19.25 -2.60
C ARG A 258 6.03 19.75 -2.58
N LYS A 259 5.75 20.90 -1.95
CA LYS A 259 4.40 21.47 -1.76
C LYS A 259 3.56 21.55 -3.04
N ASP A 260 4.19 21.88 -4.17
CA ASP A 260 3.51 22.09 -5.45
C ASP A 260 3.20 20.76 -6.18
N SER A 261 3.78 19.66 -5.72
CA SER A 261 3.55 18.31 -6.24
C SER A 261 2.94 17.35 -5.19
N LEU A 262 2.53 17.87 -4.02
CA LEU A 262 1.91 17.12 -2.93
C LEU A 262 0.40 17.43 -2.85
N TYR A 263 -0.42 16.39 -2.99
CA TYR A 263 -1.88 16.50 -2.98
C TYR A 263 -2.49 15.62 -1.90
N GLY A 264 -3.64 16.03 -1.34
CA GLY A 264 -4.46 15.21 -0.44
C GLY A 264 -5.69 14.69 -1.19
N ILE A 265 -5.85 13.38 -1.26
CA ILE A 265 -7.00 12.72 -1.90
C ILE A 265 -7.58 11.70 -0.92
N VAL A 266 -8.79 11.94 -0.44
CA VAL A 266 -9.46 11.06 0.52
C VAL A 266 -9.82 9.73 -0.14
N ASN A 267 -9.55 8.62 0.55
CA ASN A 267 -9.95 7.29 0.09
C ASN A 267 -11.47 7.18 -0.04
N GLY A 268 -11.90 6.53 -1.11
CA GLY A 268 -13.31 6.15 -1.28
C GLY A 268 -13.71 4.93 -0.46
N ILE A 269 -14.98 4.62 -0.48
CA ILE A 269 -15.55 3.40 0.12
C ILE A 269 -15.98 2.47 -1.00
N ASP A 270 -15.57 1.20 -0.94
CA ASP A 270 -16.07 0.19 -1.87
C ASP A 270 -17.54 -0.15 -1.54
N LYS A 271 -18.44 0.41 -2.35
CA LYS A 271 -19.90 0.23 -2.19
C LYS A 271 -20.39 -1.18 -2.57
N ASN A 272 -19.53 -2.03 -3.12
CA ASN A 272 -19.88 -3.43 -3.36
C ASN A 272 -19.66 -4.27 -2.09
N VAL A 273 -18.65 -3.91 -1.29
CA VAL A 273 -18.32 -4.58 -0.02
C VAL A 273 -19.12 -3.97 1.13
N TRP A 274 -19.08 -2.63 1.25
CA TRP A 274 -19.73 -1.88 2.34
C TRP A 274 -21.11 -1.39 1.92
N ASN A 275 -22.05 -2.31 1.73
CA ASN A 275 -23.41 -2.00 1.32
C ASN A 275 -24.44 -2.75 2.17
N PRO A 276 -25.07 -2.09 3.15
CA PRO A 276 -26.02 -2.72 4.05
C PRO A 276 -27.28 -3.26 3.35
N GLU A 277 -27.59 -2.84 2.13
CA GLU A 277 -28.71 -3.38 1.35
C GLU A 277 -28.42 -4.79 0.81
N LYS A 278 -27.13 -5.18 0.72
CA LYS A 278 -26.69 -6.44 0.10
C LYS A 278 -25.77 -7.26 0.98
N ASP A 279 -25.42 -6.75 2.17
CA ASP A 279 -24.51 -7.41 3.09
C ASP A 279 -25.15 -8.68 3.66
N LYS A 280 -24.50 -9.81 3.39
CA LYS A 280 -24.94 -11.13 3.88
C LYS A 280 -24.44 -11.44 5.29
N GLN A 281 -23.58 -10.59 5.87
CA GLN A 281 -23.01 -10.80 7.19
C GLN A 281 -23.86 -10.18 8.31
N ILE A 282 -24.77 -9.28 7.96
CA ILE A 282 -25.68 -8.66 8.92
C ILE A 282 -27.00 -9.44 8.98
N PRO A 283 -27.62 -9.59 10.16
CA PRO A 283 -28.89 -10.29 10.33
C PRO A 283 -30.02 -9.75 9.47
N LYS A 284 -30.12 -8.43 9.34
CA LYS A 284 -31.12 -7.74 8.54
C LYS A 284 -30.49 -6.70 7.64
N THR A 285 -30.71 -6.78 6.35
CA THR A 285 -30.34 -5.74 5.39
C THR A 285 -31.18 -4.49 5.60
N PHE A 286 -30.60 -3.31 5.38
CA PHE A 286 -31.28 -2.03 5.52
C PHE A 286 -30.76 -0.99 4.54
N SER A 287 -31.52 0.08 4.38
CA SER A 287 -31.16 1.24 3.55
C SER A 287 -31.58 2.54 4.21
N ALA A 288 -31.31 3.67 3.59
CA ALA A 288 -31.83 4.96 4.04
C ALA A 288 -33.36 5.05 4.01
N LYS A 289 -34.04 4.19 3.22
CA LYS A 289 -35.50 4.17 3.10
C LYS A 289 -36.20 3.34 4.18
N ASN A 290 -35.47 2.40 4.78
CA ASN A 290 -35.94 1.50 5.83
C ASN A 290 -34.89 1.37 6.93
N ILE A 291 -34.47 2.51 7.47
CA ILE A 291 -33.40 2.61 8.47
C ILE A 291 -33.74 1.89 9.78
N GLU A 292 -35.03 1.76 10.11
CA GLU A 292 -35.57 1.03 11.27
C GLU A 292 -35.17 -0.45 11.27
N ASP A 293 -34.98 -1.06 10.11
CA ASP A 293 -34.48 -2.46 10.02
C ASP A 293 -33.07 -2.62 10.64
N LYS A 294 -32.31 -1.51 10.80
CA LYS A 294 -31.01 -1.51 11.51
C LYS A 294 -31.15 -1.88 13.00
N LEU A 295 -32.34 -1.70 13.61
CA LEU A 295 -32.60 -2.06 15.00
C LEU A 295 -32.47 -3.58 15.23
N VAL A 296 -32.83 -4.39 14.23
CA VAL A 296 -32.62 -5.85 14.28
C VAL A 296 -31.13 -6.17 14.46
N ASN A 297 -30.26 -5.46 13.73
CA ASN A 297 -28.81 -5.64 13.83
C ASN A 297 -28.27 -5.14 15.17
N LYS A 298 -28.85 -4.05 15.71
CA LYS A 298 -28.51 -3.55 17.04
C LYS A 298 -28.85 -4.57 18.13
N LYS A 299 -30.01 -5.22 18.04
CA LYS A 299 -30.45 -6.24 18.98
C LYS A 299 -29.54 -7.46 18.99
N GLU A 300 -29.21 -7.99 17.81
CA GLU A 300 -28.26 -9.10 17.63
C GLU A 300 -26.89 -8.76 18.20
N LEU A 301 -26.42 -7.52 17.95
CA LEU A 301 -25.14 -7.06 18.46
C LEU A 301 -25.13 -7.00 19.99
N ALA A 302 -26.21 -6.47 20.61
CA ALA A 302 -26.36 -6.41 22.05
C ALA A 302 -26.35 -7.83 22.65
N GLU A 303 -27.12 -8.75 22.09
CA GLU A 303 -27.19 -10.16 22.54
C GLU A 303 -25.82 -10.84 22.44
N ARG A 304 -25.10 -10.65 21.33
CA ARG A 304 -23.76 -11.23 21.10
C ARG A 304 -22.72 -10.78 22.11
N PHE A 305 -22.83 -9.54 22.59
CA PHE A 305 -21.90 -8.96 23.59
C PHE A 305 -22.45 -8.98 25.02
N GLY A 306 -23.59 -9.59 25.26
CA GLY A 306 -24.20 -9.68 26.60
C GLY A 306 -24.64 -8.33 27.16
N LEU A 307 -24.98 -7.38 26.28
CA LEU A 307 -25.46 -6.06 26.66
C LEU A 307 -26.98 -6.06 26.80
N ALA A 308 -27.50 -5.29 27.75
CA ALA A 308 -28.93 -5.02 27.81
C ALA A 308 -29.37 -4.28 26.54
N TYR A 309 -30.42 -4.81 25.88
CA TYR A 309 -30.95 -4.13 24.71
C TYR A 309 -31.91 -3.03 25.11
N ASP A 310 -31.69 -1.84 24.63
CA ASP A 310 -32.63 -0.73 24.64
C ASP A 310 -32.56 -0.02 23.30
N GLU A 311 -33.70 0.21 22.67
CA GLU A 311 -33.76 0.84 21.35
C GLU A 311 -33.23 2.26 21.36
N LYS A 312 -33.43 3.00 22.46
CA LYS A 312 -33.08 4.42 22.59
C LYS A 312 -31.63 4.65 23.00
N ILE A 313 -31.00 3.68 23.70
CA ILE A 313 -29.62 3.81 24.16
C ILE A 313 -28.66 3.43 23.03
N PRO A 314 -27.77 4.32 22.57
CA PRO A 314 -26.82 4.01 21.50
C PRO A 314 -25.80 2.97 21.96
N ILE A 315 -25.37 2.11 21.04
CA ILE A 315 -24.20 1.24 21.24
C ILE A 315 -22.99 1.92 20.61
N ILE A 316 -21.94 2.13 21.41
CA ILE A 316 -20.66 2.64 20.94
C ILE A 316 -19.72 1.46 20.77
N GLY A 317 -19.29 1.19 19.55
CA GLY A 317 -18.35 0.12 19.20
C GLY A 317 -16.99 0.67 18.80
N LEU A 318 -15.92 0.04 19.29
CA LEU A 318 -14.55 0.35 18.94
C LEU A 318 -13.83 -0.92 18.48
N ILE A 319 -13.46 -0.96 17.21
CA ILE A 319 -12.73 -2.09 16.62
C ILE A 319 -11.44 -1.54 15.99
N SER A 320 -10.29 -1.79 16.62
CA SER A 320 -9.00 -1.33 16.14
C SER A 320 -7.85 -2.16 16.72
N ARG A 321 -6.67 -2.03 16.12
CA ARG A 321 -5.43 -2.53 16.74
C ARG A 321 -5.10 -1.67 17.97
N LEU A 322 -4.56 -2.30 19.03
CA LEU A 322 -4.17 -1.60 20.27
C LEU A 322 -2.83 -0.90 20.08
N PHE A 323 -2.84 0.25 19.43
CA PHE A 323 -1.69 1.14 19.26
C PHE A 323 -2.04 2.55 19.75
N ASP A 324 -1.05 3.29 20.22
CA ASP A 324 -1.20 4.66 20.75
C ASP A 324 -1.88 5.59 19.73
N SER A 325 -1.54 5.44 18.43
CA SER A 325 -2.15 6.23 17.36
C SER A 325 -3.67 6.02 17.17
N LYS A 326 -4.29 5.07 17.91
CA LYS A 326 -5.74 4.84 17.89
C LYS A 326 -6.50 5.55 19.01
N GLY A 327 -5.79 6.23 19.92
CA GLY A 327 -6.37 7.10 20.94
C GLY A 327 -7.14 6.36 22.04
N PHE A 328 -6.77 5.11 22.35
CA PHE A 328 -7.39 4.38 23.47
C PHE A 328 -7.23 5.08 24.80
N ASP A 329 -6.11 5.77 25.02
CA ASP A 329 -5.84 6.59 26.19
C ASP A 329 -6.80 7.78 26.30
N LEU A 330 -7.20 8.39 25.18
CA LEU A 330 -8.18 9.47 25.12
C LEU A 330 -9.56 8.96 25.53
N ILE A 331 -9.96 7.78 25.01
CA ILE A 331 -11.24 7.16 25.37
C ILE A 331 -11.25 6.82 26.84
N GLN A 332 -10.16 6.24 27.38
CA GLN A 332 -10.05 5.92 28.80
C GLN A 332 -10.20 7.16 29.69
N LYS A 333 -9.59 8.28 29.31
CA LYS A 333 -9.71 9.56 30.05
C LYS A 333 -11.12 10.14 29.99
N ALA A 334 -11.77 10.06 28.84
CA ALA A 334 -13.10 10.61 28.62
C ALA A 334 -14.24 9.67 29.03
N PHE A 335 -13.95 8.41 29.41
CA PHE A 335 -14.93 7.34 29.57
C PHE A 335 -16.05 7.69 30.56
N ASN A 336 -15.69 8.20 31.75
CA ASN A 336 -16.67 8.53 32.78
C ASN A 336 -17.61 9.68 32.37
N ASP A 337 -17.13 10.63 31.57
CA ASP A 337 -17.95 11.75 31.07
C ASP A 337 -18.83 11.29 29.92
N LEU A 338 -18.31 10.44 29.05
CA LEU A 338 -19.08 9.83 27.96
C LEU A 338 -20.27 8.99 28.50
N MET A 339 -20.06 8.27 29.61
CA MET A 339 -21.11 7.42 30.22
C MET A 339 -22.18 8.19 31.00
N LYS A 340 -22.00 9.52 31.18
CA LYS A 340 -23.02 10.38 31.82
C LYS A 340 -23.96 11.02 30.79
N LEU A 341 -23.62 10.99 29.50
CA LEU A 341 -24.45 11.49 28.41
C LEU A 341 -25.59 10.55 28.08
#